data_7dbacc4e5bec2d119a8689839ce5f760
#
_entry.id   7dbacc4e5bec2d119a8689839ce5f760
#
_cell.length_a   1.000
_cell.length_b   1.000
_cell.length_c   1.000
_cell.angle_alpha   90.00
_cell.angle_beta   90.00
_cell.angle_gamma   90.00
#
_symmetry.space_group_name_H-M   'P 1'
#
loop_
_entity.id
_entity.type
_entity.pdbx_description
1 polymer ?
#
loop_
_entity_poly.entity_id
_entity_poly.type
_entity_poly.pdbx_seq_one_letter_code
_entity_poly.pdbx_strand_id
1 'polypeptide(L)'
;MVEALLPNLAGVFVPLDSHEATRGVCDLHFALERRRFFDYFDGMKATSARALSHRTAPNLIELVDRVREISLPDECLRNTPIPNRKWHMLEQIPEFTVCEECFTAVVWPMIEDEDNDTEIPRNFFKYRQPKPVAACQLYSERMRRVFREACKFDDFGFLASCVRNRLKSLAEVKARYNELQREDQEDPRVQDDLAALARLFKEVE
;
A
#
# COMPACT_ATOMS: atom_id res chain seq x y z
N MET A 1 14.61 -18.56 4.23
CA MET A 1 14.72 -17.29 5.00
C MET A 1 13.99 -17.38 6.33
N VAL A 2 12.67 -17.68 6.37
CA VAL A 2 11.90 -17.74 7.64
C VAL A 2 12.51 -18.77 8.60
N GLU A 3 12.77 -19.99 8.15
CA GLU A 3 13.35 -21.04 8.98
C GLU A 3 14.75 -20.72 9.52
N ALA A 4 15.54 -19.92 8.80
CA ALA A 4 16.85 -19.48 9.25
C ALA A 4 16.77 -18.40 10.36
N LEU A 5 15.73 -17.56 10.33
CA LEU A 5 15.53 -16.48 11.30
C LEU A 5 14.64 -16.92 12.48
N LEU A 6 13.77 -17.88 12.27
CA LEU A 6 12.79 -18.38 13.22
C LEU A 6 12.81 -19.93 13.23
N PRO A 7 13.89 -20.55 13.76
CA PRO A 7 14.10 -22.00 13.65
C PRO A 7 13.01 -22.84 14.31
N ASN A 8 12.28 -22.32 15.28
CA ASN A 8 11.15 -23.00 15.90
C ASN A 8 9.87 -23.01 15.02
N LEU A 9 9.89 -22.33 13.87
CA LEU A 9 8.88 -22.44 12.82
C LEU A 9 9.36 -23.35 11.65
N ALA A 10 10.48 -24.04 11.80
CA ALA A 10 10.94 -25.02 10.81
C ALA A 10 9.88 -26.11 10.59
N GLY A 11 9.62 -26.45 9.34
CA GLY A 11 8.62 -27.44 8.96
C GLY A 11 7.16 -26.95 8.97
N VAL A 12 6.88 -25.70 9.37
CA VAL A 12 5.54 -25.10 9.27
C VAL A 12 5.17 -24.83 7.80
N PHE A 13 6.15 -24.47 6.98
CA PHE A 13 5.96 -24.24 5.56
C PHE A 13 6.29 -25.50 4.78
N VAL A 14 5.27 -26.20 4.33
CA VAL A 14 5.41 -27.38 3.49
C VAL A 14 5.11 -27.02 2.04
N PRO A 15 5.78 -27.66 1.04
CA PRO A 15 5.42 -27.50 -0.34
C PRO A 15 3.94 -27.86 -0.56
N LEU A 16 3.24 -27.07 -1.37
CA LEU A 16 1.90 -27.42 -1.77
C LEU A 16 1.99 -28.56 -2.81
N ASP A 17 1.41 -29.71 -2.48
CA ASP A 17 1.25 -30.84 -3.43
C ASP A 17 0.16 -30.49 -4.47
N SER A 18 0.45 -29.51 -5.33
CA SER A 18 -0.43 -29.20 -6.46
C SER A 18 0.25 -29.64 -7.75
N HIS A 19 -0.44 -30.48 -8.51
CA HIS A 19 0.01 -30.91 -9.85
C HIS A 19 -0.10 -29.77 -10.89
N GLU A 20 -0.71 -28.64 -10.55
CA GLU A 20 -0.84 -27.46 -11.40
C GLU A 20 0.03 -26.31 -10.90
N ALA A 21 0.91 -25.82 -11.77
CA ALA A 21 1.68 -24.62 -11.50
C ALA A 21 0.75 -23.40 -11.47
N THR A 22 0.45 -22.87 -10.29
CA THR A 22 -0.29 -21.62 -10.12
C THR A 22 0.67 -20.43 -10.20
N ARG A 23 0.34 -19.44 -11.04
CA ARG A 23 1.04 -18.16 -11.02
C ARG A 23 0.49 -17.34 -9.86
N GLY A 24 1.34 -16.96 -8.92
CA GLY A 24 0.99 -16.11 -7.80
C GLY A 24 2.18 -15.25 -7.37
N VAL A 25 1.91 -14.19 -6.65
CA VAL A 25 2.94 -13.41 -5.95
C VAL A 25 3.11 -14.02 -4.57
N CYS A 26 4.35 -14.41 -4.22
CA CYS A 26 4.64 -14.90 -2.89
C CYS A 26 4.38 -13.79 -1.85
N ASP A 27 3.50 -14.04 -0.88
CA ASP A 27 3.20 -13.08 0.18
C ASP A 27 4.42 -12.72 1.03
N LEU A 28 5.38 -13.63 1.13
CA LEU A 28 6.67 -13.41 1.78
C LEU A 28 7.74 -12.86 0.81
N HIS A 29 7.37 -12.47 -0.41
CA HIS A 29 8.32 -11.78 -1.28
C HIS A 29 8.64 -10.41 -0.69
N PHE A 30 9.91 -10.24 -0.31
CA PHE A 30 10.40 -8.98 0.21
C PHE A 30 10.53 -7.95 -0.92
N ALA A 31 9.78 -6.86 -0.79
CA ALA A 31 10.05 -5.62 -1.49
C ALA A 31 9.87 -4.49 -0.46
N LEU A 32 10.76 -3.52 -0.45
CA LEU A 32 10.74 -2.39 0.50
C LEU A 32 9.38 -1.67 0.52
N GLU A 33 8.67 -1.82 -0.56
CA GLU A 33 7.37 -1.18 -0.78
C GLU A 33 6.18 -2.03 -0.30
N ARG A 34 6.38 -3.31 -0.01
CA ARG A 34 5.31 -4.21 0.43
C ARG A 34 5.23 -4.21 1.96
N ARG A 35 4.27 -3.46 2.49
CA ARG A 35 4.03 -3.41 3.95
C ARG A 35 3.61 -4.75 4.52
N ARG A 36 2.80 -5.51 3.81
CA ARG A 36 2.33 -6.84 4.25
C ARG A 36 3.46 -7.81 4.58
N PHE A 37 4.60 -7.72 3.91
CA PHE A 37 5.75 -8.53 4.28
C PHE A 37 6.12 -8.33 5.75
N PHE A 38 6.16 -7.08 6.20
CA PHE A 38 6.50 -6.77 7.60
C PHE A 38 5.42 -7.25 8.56
N ASP A 39 4.14 -7.08 8.23
CA ASP A 39 3.01 -7.55 9.06
C ASP A 39 3.02 -9.07 9.20
N TYR A 40 3.25 -9.82 8.12
CA TYR A 40 3.42 -11.28 8.15
C TYR A 40 4.64 -11.68 8.98
N PHE A 41 5.77 -11.02 8.75
CA PHE A 41 7.01 -11.34 9.46
C PHE A 41 6.90 -11.05 10.96
N ASP A 42 6.28 -9.95 11.34
CA ASP A 42 6.03 -9.60 12.74
C ASP A 42 5.06 -10.59 13.41
N GLY A 43 4.02 -11.03 12.70
CA GLY A 43 3.13 -12.10 13.17
C GLY A 43 3.87 -13.41 13.45
N MET A 44 4.74 -13.84 12.52
CA MET A 44 5.58 -15.03 12.69
C MET A 44 6.56 -14.86 13.85
N LYS A 45 7.21 -13.70 13.96
CA LYS A 45 8.14 -13.37 15.02
C LYS A 45 7.46 -13.39 16.40
N ALA A 46 6.27 -12.80 16.52
CA ALA A 46 5.50 -12.80 17.75
C ALA A 46 5.09 -14.21 18.17
N THR A 47 4.64 -15.04 17.22
CA THR A 47 4.28 -16.44 17.46
C THR A 47 5.50 -17.25 17.91
N SER A 48 6.64 -17.07 17.26
CA SER A 48 7.92 -17.69 17.61
C SER A 48 8.37 -17.28 19.03
N ALA A 49 8.35 -15.99 19.34
CA ALA A 49 8.79 -15.46 20.65
C ALA A 49 7.90 -15.99 21.79
N ARG A 50 6.57 -16.05 21.60
CA ARG A 50 5.66 -16.64 22.59
C ARG A 50 5.95 -18.13 22.85
N ALA A 51 6.13 -18.90 21.80
CA ALA A 51 6.47 -20.32 21.90
C ALA A 51 7.75 -20.54 22.70
N LEU A 52 8.78 -19.74 22.43
CA LEU A 52 10.05 -19.80 23.16
C LEU A 52 9.90 -19.39 24.63
N SER A 53 9.18 -18.32 24.94
CA SER A 53 8.98 -17.85 26.31
C SER A 53 8.21 -18.85 27.17
N HIS A 54 7.21 -19.53 26.58
CA HIS A 54 6.41 -20.53 27.28
C HIS A 54 6.97 -21.96 27.15
N ARG A 55 8.04 -22.16 26.40
CA ARG A 55 8.63 -23.49 26.10
C ARG A 55 7.61 -24.47 25.52
N THR A 56 6.76 -23.98 24.62
CA THR A 56 5.70 -24.74 23.94
C THR A 56 5.91 -24.76 22.44
N ALA A 57 5.16 -25.60 21.73
CA ALA A 57 5.08 -25.52 20.28
C ALA A 57 4.41 -24.19 19.86
N PRO A 58 4.77 -23.64 18.70
CA PRO A 58 4.11 -22.45 18.15
C PRO A 58 2.62 -22.63 17.95
N ASN A 59 1.82 -21.65 18.31
CA ASN A 59 0.38 -21.66 18.06
C ASN A 59 0.11 -21.32 16.59
N LEU A 60 0.01 -22.35 15.74
CA LEU A 60 -0.18 -22.19 14.32
C LEU A 60 -1.62 -21.74 13.97
N ILE A 61 -2.62 -22.03 14.80
CA ILE A 61 -4.00 -21.58 14.57
C ILE A 61 -4.02 -20.05 14.63
N GLU A 62 -3.50 -19.48 15.69
CA GLU A 62 -3.41 -18.02 15.84
C GLU A 62 -2.59 -17.36 14.72
N LEU A 63 -1.49 -17.99 14.29
CA LEU A 63 -0.70 -17.52 13.17
C LEU A 63 -1.50 -17.52 11.86
N VAL A 64 -2.24 -18.61 11.58
CA VAL A 64 -3.08 -18.73 10.39
C VAL A 64 -4.20 -17.70 10.39
N ASP A 65 -4.87 -17.50 11.53
CA ASP A 65 -5.93 -16.50 11.65
C ASP A 65 -5.38 -15.08 11.41
N ARG A 66 -4.21 -14.77 11.98
CA ARG A 66 -3.53 -13.50 11.73
C ARG A 66 -3.14 -13.31 10.26
N VAL A 67 -2.61 -14.33 9.62
CA VAL A 67 -2.29 -14.30 8.17
C VAL A 67 -3.56 -14.06 7.34
N ARG A 68 -4.67 -14.73 7.68
CA ARG A 68 -5.96 -14.51 7.01
C ARG A 68 -6.43 -13.06 7.15
N GLU A 69 -6.41 -12.51 8.34
CA GLU A 69 -6.79 -11.10 8.58
C GLU A 69 -5.97 -10.14 7.72
N ILE A 70 -4.65 -10.32 7.66
CA ILE A 70 -3.76 -9.49 6.84
C ILE A 70 -4.04 -9.69 5.35
N SER A 71 -4.44 -10.89 4.93
CA SER A 71 -4.68 -11.24 3.51
C SER A 71 -6.06 -10.81 3.00
N LEU A 72 -7.04 -10.62 3.89
CA LEU A 72 -8.43 -10.32 3.51
C LEU A 72 -8.60 -9.09 2.62
N PRO A 73 -7.99 -7.92 2.90
CA PRO A 73 -8.07 -6.80 1.99
C PRO A 73 -7.23 -7.05 0.74
N ASP A 74 -7.69 -6.63 -0.42
CA ASP A 74 -6.84 -6.61 -1.62
C ASP A 74 -5.58 -5.75 -1.38
N GLU A 75 -4.41 -6.26 -1.72
CA GLU A 75 -3.15 -5.53 -1.58
C GLU A 75 -3.18 -4.23 -2.38
N CYS A 76 -2.61 -3.17 -1.81
CA CYS A 76 -2.52 -1.88 -2.48
C CYS A 76 -1.54 -1.95 -3.67
N LEU A 77 -2.05 -1.77 -4.87
CA LEU A 77 -1.24 -1.71 -6.10
C LEU A 77 -0.59 -0.33 -6.32
N ARG A 78 -0.56 0.51 -5.29
CA ARG A 78 0.15 1.80 -5.22
C ARG A 78 -0.32 2.76 -6.31
N ASN A 79 0.65 3.27 -7.11
CA ASN A 79 0.43 4.18 -8.24
C ASN A 79 -0.02 3.47 -9.53
N THR A 80 -0.19 2.15 -9.50
CA THR A 80 -0.68 1.40 -10.68
C THR A 80 -2.14 1.73 -10.93
N PRO A 81 -2.50 2.32 -12.08
CA PRO A 81 -3.88 2.60 -12.42
C PRO A 81 -4.66 1.29 -12.64
N ILE A 82 -5.78 1.15 -11.94
CA ILE A 82 -6.63 -0.04 -12.03
C ILE A 82 -7.94 0.35 -12.71
N PRO A 83 -8.34 -0.35 -13.78
CA PRO A 83 -9.61 -0.11 -14.45
C PRO A 83 -10.78 -0.69 -13.64
N ASN A 84 -11.92 -0.01 -13.72
CA ASN A 84 -13.24 -0.50 -13.27
C ASN A 84 -13.27 -1.02 -11.81
N ARG A 85 -12.50 -0.40 -10.92
CA ARG A 85 -12.47 -0.75 -9.49
C ARG A 85 -13.31 0.24 -8.66
N LYS A 86 -13.81 -0.23 -7.51
CA LYS A 86 -14.46 0.61 -6.49
C LYS A 86 -13.43 1.10 -5.49
N TRP A 87 -13.52 2.39 -5.14
CA TRP A 87 -12.58 3.11 -4.27
C TRP A 87 -13.31 3.80 -3.12
N HIS A 88 -12.65 3.94 -1.99
CA HIS A 88 -13.04 4.91 -0.97
C HIS A 88 -12.69 6.31 -1.48
N MET A 89 -13.61 7.24 -1.37
CA MET A 89 -13.48 8.58 -1.92
C MET A 89 -14.15 9.61 -1.03
N LEU A 90 -13.60 10.82 -1.03
CA LEU A 90 -14.24 12.00 -0.46
C LEU A 90 -15.18 12.62 -1.47
N GLU A 91 -16.37 13.09 -1.01
CA GLU A 91 -17.34 13.74 -1.89
C GLU A 91 -16.77 15.03 -2.50
N GLN A 92 -16.06 15.84 -1.67
CA GLN A 92 -15.50 17.12 -2.09
C GLN A 92 -14.23 16.97 -2.95
N ILE A 93 -13.56 15.80 -2.91
CA ILE A 93 -12.30 15.56 -3.62
C ILE A 93 -12.40 14.21 -4.34
N PRO A 94 -13.17 14.15 -5.43
CA PRO A 94 -13.41 12.88 -6.14
C PRO A 94 -12.16 12.29 -6.81
N GLU A 95 -11.06 13.04 -6.89
CA GLU A 95 -9.75 12.57 -7.34
C GLU A 95 -8.96 11.82 -6.25
N PHE A 96 -9.35 12.01 -4.97
CA PHE A 96 -8.71 11.35 -3.84
C PHE A 96 -9.26 9.93 -3.66
N THR A 97 -8.68 9.00 -4.41
CA THR A 97 -9.07 7.58 -4.39
C THR A 97 -8.17 6.78 -3.45
N VAL A 98 -8.77 5.99 -2.58
CA VAL A 98 -8.09 5.17 -1.57
C VAL A 98 -8.55 3.73 -1.69
N CYS A 99 -7.62 2.78 -1.74
CA CYS A 99 -7.92 1.35 -1.73
C CYS A 99 -8.33 0.87 -0.33
N GLU A 100 -8.92 -0.31 -0.24
CA GLU A 100 -9.38 -0.92 1.02
C GLU A 100 -8.28 -0.99 2.07
N GLU A 101 -7.12 -1.54 1.69
CA GLU A 101 -5.98 -1.69 2.61
C GLU A 101 -5.52 -0.35 3.20
N CYS A 102 -5.35 0.67 2.35
CA CYS A 102 -4.92 1.98 2.82
C CYS A 102 -6.03 2.71 3.60
N PHE A 103 -7.30 2.49 3.27
CA PHE A 103 -8.42 3.04 4.03
C PHE A 103 -8.44 2.45 5.45
N THR A 104 -8.39 1.13 5.56
CA THR A 104 -8.36 0.42 6.86
C THR A 104 -7.13 0.80 7.69
N ALA A 105 -5.96 0.97 7.06
CA ALA A 105 -4.73 1.27 7.77
C ALA A 105 -4.57 2.74 8.19
N VAL A 106 -5.19 3.69 7.48
CA VAL A 106 -4.92 5.13 7.66
C VAL A 106 -6.16 5.92 8.05
N VAL A 107 -7.29 5.66 7.39
CA VAL A 107 -8.52 6.46 7.56
C VAL A 107 -9.38 5.89 8.67
N TRP A 108 -9.59 4.57 8.65
CA TRP A 108 -10.49 3.89 9.57
C TRP A 108 -10.14 4.11 11.06
N PRO A 109 -8.86 4.06 11.50
CA PRO A 109 -8.51 4.36 12.88
C PRO A 109 -8.87 5.78 13.32
N MET A 110 -8.89 6.74 12.38
CA MET A 110 -9.30 8.13 12.69
C MET A 110 -10.82 8.29 12.81
N ILE A 111 -11.58 7.37 12.18
CA ILE A 111 -13.06 7.33 12.32
C ILE A 111 -13.47 6.64 13.62
N GLU A 112 -12.74 5.59 14.02
CA GLU A 112 -13.01 4.83 15.25
C GLU A 112 -12.58 5.57 16.53
N ASP A 113 -11.69 6.53 16.40
CA ASP A 113 -11.22 7.35 17.52
C ASP A 113 -12.33 8.33 17.93
N GLU A 114 -12.97 8.04 19.06
CA GLU A 114 -14.07 8.85 19.60
C GLU A 114 -13.62 10.27 20.01
N ASP A 115 -12.34 10.44 20.33
CA ASP A 115 -11.76 11.73 20.68
C ASP A 115 -11.38 12.57 19.43
N ASN A 116 -11.50 11.98 18.24
CA ASN A 116 -11.18 12.63 16.99
C ASN A 116 -12.42 13.31 16.39
N ASP A 117 -12.53 14.62 16.56
CA ASP A 117 -13.64 15.43 16.03
C ASP A 117 -13.46 15.91 14.58
N THR A 118 -12.39 15.46 13.88
CA THR A 118 -12.11 15.92 12.54
C THR A 118 -13.13 15.40 11.50
N GLU A 119 -13.56 16.30 10.58
CA GLU A 119 -14.61 15.99 9.62
C GLU A 119 -14.09 15.20 8.40
N ILE A 120 -12.86 15.47 7.94
CA ILE A 120 -12.34 14.87 6.72
C ILE A 120 -12.45 13.34 6.70
N PRO A 121 -12.03 12.58 7.73
CA PRO A 121 -12.15 11.12 7.72
C PRO A 121 -13.62 10.65 7.65
N ARG A 122 -14.55 11.41 8.24
CA ARG A 122 -15.98 11.08 8.30
C ARG A 122 -16.74 11.44 7.01
N ASN A 123 -16.13 12.25 6.13
CA ASN A 123 -16.70 12.67 4.85
C ASN A 123 -16.39 11.74 3.68
N PHE A 124 -15.81 10.57 3.92
CA PHE A 124 -15.77 9.54 2.91
C PHE A 124 -17.17 8.99 2.62
N PHE A 125 -17.46 8.71 1.34
CA PHE A 125 -18.70 8.03 0.99
C PHE A 125 -18.85 6.73 1.81
N LYS A 126 -20.05 6.48 2.31
CA LYS A 126 -20.38 5.26 3.06
C LYS A 126 -20.03 3.97 2.29
N TYR A 127 -20.17 4.01 0.97
CA TYR A 127 -19.86 2.89 0.09
C TYR A 127 -18.80 3.29 -0.92
N ARG A 128 -17.92 2.36 -1.27
CA ARG A 128 -16.91 2.56 -2.31
C ARG A 128 -17.55 2.93 -3.65
N GLN A 129 -17.00 3.94 -4.30
CA GLN A 129 -17.50 4.49 -5.56
C GLN A 129 -16.74 3.92 -6.76
N PRO A 130 -17.40 3.57 -7.87
CA PRO A 130 -16.73 3.08 -9.06
C PRO A 130 -15.96 4.21 -9.75
N LYS A 131 -14.77 3.89 -10.25
CA LYS A 131 -13.97 4.77 -11.11
C LYS A 131 -13.54 4.01 -12.36
N PRO A 132 -13.59 4.64 -13.54
CA PRO A 132 -13.14 4.02 -14.79
C PRO A 132 -11.66 3.60 -14.71
N VAL A 133 -10.80 4.47 -14.20
CA VAL A 133 -9.39 4.19 -13.94
C VAL A 133 -8.94 5.07 -12.77
N ALA A 134 -8.31 4.47 -11.77
CA ALA A 134 -7.71 5.22 -10.67
C ALA A 134 -6.58 4.43 -10.01
N ALA A 135 -5.75 5.13 -9.22
CA ALA A 135 -4.70 4.56 -8.38
C ALA A 135 -4.86 5.04 -6.93
N CYS A 136 -4.33 4.30 -5.98
CA CYS A 136 -4.42 4.66 -4.57
C CYS A 136 -3.59 5.92 -4.27
N GLN A 137 -4.18 6.91 -3.62
CA GLN A 137 -3.44 8.12 -3.22
C GLN A 137 -2.71 7.95 -1.88
N LEU A 138 -3.24 7.14 -0.96
CA LEU A 138 -2.65 6.92 0.37
C LEU A 138 -1.58 5.82 0.42
N TYR A 139 -1.12 5.30 -0.73
CA TYR A 139 0.02 4.38 -0.70
C TYR A 139 1.32 5.09 -0.31
N SER A 140 1.46 6.37 -0.68
CA SER A 140 2.67 7.17 -0.47
C SER A 140 2.69 7.74 0.94
N GLU A 141 3.84 7.68 1.61
CA GLU A 141 4.01 8.22 2.95
C GLU A 141 3.86 9.74 2.98
N ARG A 142 4.27 10.41 1.90
CA ARG A 142 4.04 11.85 1.72
C ARG A 142 2.54 12.18 1.74
N MET A 143 1.72 11.44 0.97
CA MET A 143 0.29 11.68 0.93
C MET A 143 -0.41 11.31 2.25
N ARG A 144 0.11 10.33 2.98
CA ARG A 144 -0.37 10.04 4.34
C ARG A 144 -0.10 11.19 5.30
N ARG A 145 1.08 11.83 5.21
CA ARG A 145 1.38 13.04 6.00
C ARG A 145 0.47 14.19 5.63
N VAL A 146 0.30 14.46 4.32
CA VAL A 146 -0.62 15.50 3.82
C VAL A 146 -2.05 15.24 4.32
N PHE A 147 -2.52 14.00 4.25
CA PHE A 147 -3.85 13.62 4.74
C PHE A 147 -4.01 13.88 6.25
N ARG A 148 -3.05 13.42 7.07
CA ARG A 148 -3.08 13.67 8.52
C ARG A 148 -3.03 15.16 8.87
N GLU A 149 -2.22 15.92 8.13
CA GLU A 149 -2.14 17.38 8.33
C GLU A 149 -3.44 18.08 7.96
N ALA A 150 -4.06 17.69 6.83
CA ALA A 150 -5.36 18.19 6.42
C ALA A 150 -6.45 17.85 7.47
N CYS A 151 -6.46 16.61 7.97
CA CYS A 151 -7.40 16.20 9.02
C CYS A 151 -7.22 17.02 10.30
N LYS A 152 -5.99 17.29 10.72
CA LYS A 152 -5.70 18.06 11.94
C LYS A 152 -6.34 19.46 11.96
N PHE A 153 -6.54 20.06 10.79
CA PHE A 153 -7.11 21.41 10.65
C PHE A 153 -8.46 21.42 9.90
N ASP A 154 -8.98 20.25 9.54
CA ASP A 154 -10.15 20.07 8.66
C ASP A 154 -10.05 20.87 7.34
N ASP A 155 -8.82 20.99 6.79
CA ASP A 155 -8.54 21.77 5.60
C ASP A 155 -8.69 20.93 4.31
N PHE A 156 -9.93 20.83 3.83
CA PHE A 156 -10.27 20.21 2.54
C PHE A 156 -9.59 20.91 1.36
N GLY A 157 -9.42 22.23 1.43
CA GLY A 157 -8.78 23.03 0.37
C GLY A 157 -7.31 22.68 0.21
N PHE A 158 -6.59 22.56 1.33
CA PHE A 158 -5.21 22.11 1.35
C PHE A 158 -5.08 20.70 0.78
N LEU A 159 -5.89 19.75 1.24
CA LEU A 159 -5.87 18.38 0.74
C LEU A 159 -6.13 18.32 -0.77
N ALA A 160 -7.18 19.00 -1.24
CA ALA A 160 -7.54 19.05 -2.65
C ALA A 160 -6.41 19.63 -3.51
N SER A 161 -5.79 20.72 -3.06
CA SER A 161 -4.63 21.33 -3.74
C SER A 161 -3.46 20.35 -3.85
N CYS A 162 -3.10 19.68 -2.75
CA CYS A 162 -2.01 18.72 -2.75
C CYS A 162 -2.29 17.52 -3.67
N VAL A 163 -3.52 17.00 -3.67
CA VAL A 163 -3.94 15.90 -4.54
C VAL A 163 -3.84 16.29 -6.01
N ARG A 164 -4.40 17.44 -6.38
CA ARG A 164 -4.39 17.91 -7.78
C ARG A 164 -2.99 18.21 -8.28
N ASN A 165 -2.17 18.88 -7.47
CA ASN A 165 -0.78 19.15 -7.82
C ASN A 165 0.01 17.85 -8.03
N ARG A 166 -0.18 16.87 -7.13
CA ARG A 166 0.46 15.57 -7.27
C ARG A 166 0.03 14.84 -8.55
N LEU A 167 -1.27 14.79 -8.84
CA LEU A 167 -1.78 14.14 -10.04
C LEU A 167 -1.26 14.81 -11.31
N LYS A 168 -1.15 16.14 -11.33
CA LYS A 168 -0.56 16.90 -12.42
C LYS A 168 0.92 16.52 -12.62
N SER A 169 1.72 16.57 -11.55
CA SER A 169 3.14 16.19 -11.62
C SER A 169 3.35 14.74 -12.07
N LEU A 170 2.52 13.81 -11.58
CA LEU A 170 2.58 12.40 -12.04
C LEU A 170 2.23 12.25 -13.52
N ALA A 171 1.27 13.02 -14.02
CA ALA A 171 0.93 13.02 -15.45
C ALA A 171 2.07 13.57 -16.32
N GLU A 172 2.73 14.64 -15.88
CA GLU A 172 3.89 15.22 -16.54
C GLU A 172 5.09 14.25 -16.57
N VAL A 173 5.39 13.63 -15.42
CA VAL A 173 6.44 12.59 -15.32
C VAL A 173 6.14 11.43 -16.26
N LYS A 174 4.91 10.94 -16.29
CA LYS A 174 4.50 9.84 -17.15
C LYS A 174 4.58 10.21 -18.64
N ALA A 175 4.17 11.41 -19.00
CA ALA A 175 4.25 11.89 -20.39
C ALA A 175 5.72 11.92 -20.85
N ARG A 176 6.61 12.53 -20.05
CA ARG A 176 8.04 12.59 -20.37
C ARG A 176 8.70 11.20 -20.41
N TYR A 177 8.34 10.31 -19.49
CA TYR A 177 8.80 8.92 -19.52
C TYR A 177 8.42 8.22 -20.83
N ASN A 178 7.17 8.38 -21.27
CA ASN A 178 6.71 7.77 -22.53
C ASN A 178 7.37 8.38 -23.77
N GLU A 179 7.79 9.64 -23.74
CA GLU A 179 8.59 10.26 -24.79
C GLU A 179 9.99 9.64 -24.83
N LEU A 180 10.69 9.61 -23.70
CA LEU A 180 12.03 9.05 -23.60
C LEU A 180 12.08 7.56 -23.98
N GLN A 181 11.04 6.79 -23.71
CA GLN A 181 10.95 5.38 -24.10
C GLN A 181 10.90 5.17 -25.63
N ARG A 182 10.64 6.22 -26.42
CA ARG A 182 10.64 6.17 -27.90
C ARG A 182 11.97 6.61 -28.51
N GLU A 183 12.86 7.17 -27.70
CA GLU A 183 14.18 7.61 -28.08
C GLU A 183 15.18 6.44 -28.01
N ASP A 184 16.38 6.64 -28.53
CA ASP A 184 17.43 5.63 -28.48
C ASP A 184 17.88 5.38 -27.03
N GLN A 185 17.59 4.21 -26.52
CA GLN A 185 17.88 3.82 -25.15
C GLN A 185 19.38 3.65 -24.86
N GLU A 186 20.22 3.57 -25.89
CA GLU A 186 21.69 3.48 -25.76
C GLU A 186 22.33 4.88 -25.68
N ASP A 187 21.59 5.95 -26.01
CA ASP A 187 22.09 7.33 -25.88
C ASP A 187 22.28 7.69 -24.39
N PRO A 188 23.50 8.04 -23.95
CA PRO A 188 23.77 8.46 -22.57
C PRO A 188 22.88 9.61 -22.06
N ARG A 189 22.45 10.51 -22.94
CA ARG A 189 21.57 11.64 -22.60
C ARG A 189 20.18 11.13 -22.19
N VAL A 190 19.66 10.15 -22.90
CA VAL A 190 18.37 9.52 -22.58
C VAL A 190 18.44 8.82 -21.22
N GLN A 191 19.56 8.15 -20.93
CA GLN A 191 19.78 7.51 -19.64
C GLN A 191 19.87 8.52 -18.49
N ASP A 192 20.54 9.65 -18.71
CA ASP A 192 20.62 10.72 -17.72
C ASP A 192 19.23 11.36 -17.45
N ASP A 193 18.46 11.59 -18.50
CA ASP A 193 17.08 12.11 -18.41
C ASP A 193 16.16 11.14 -17.68
N LEU A 194 16.26 9.84 -17.96
CA LEU A 194 15.49 8.81 -17.23
C LEU A 194 15.87 8.76 -15.74
N ALA A 195 17.17 8.88 -15.42
CA ALA A 195 17.62 8.93 -14.04
C ALA A 195 17.13 10.20 -13.31
N ALA A 196 17.11 11.34 -14.00
CA ALA A 196 16.56 12.58 -13.46
C ALA A 196 15.06 12.47 -13.22
N LEU A 197 14.33 11.87 -14.16
CA LEU A 197 12.89 11.63 -14.07
C LEU A 197 12.53 10.68 -12.91
N ALA A 198 13.34 9.64 -12.69
CA ALA A 198 13.17 8.73 -11.57
C ALA A 198 13.36 9.41 -10.20
N ARG A 199 14.28 10.39 -10.12
CA ARG A 199 14.45 11.24 -8.92
C ARG A 199 13.22 12.12 -8.70
N LEU A 200 12.77 12.81 -9.75
CA LEU A 200 11.57 13.64 -9.68
C LEU A 200 10.33 12.85 -9.27
N PHE A 201 10.18 11.63 -9.78
CA PHE A 201 9.09 10.73 -9.39
C PHE A 201 9.10 10.44 -7.87
N LYS A 202 10.28 10.16 -7.29
CA LYS A 202 10.42 9.94 -5.84
C LYS A 202 10.08 11.18 -5.01
N GLU A 203 10.33 12.37 -5.52
CA GLU A 203 9.96 13.63 -4.84
C GLU A 203 8.44 13.85 -4.85
N VAL A 204 7.74 13.35 -5.87
CA VAL A 204 6.28 13.46 -5.98
C VAL A 204 5.58 12.37 -5.17
N GLU A 205 6.22 11.21 -4.98
CA GLU A 205 5.72 10.13 -4.13
C GLU A 205 5.85 10.44 -2.63
#